data_6c3b76c852fb6a8d8cefa3e623e0110c
#
_entry.id   6c3b76c852fb6a8d8cefa3e623e0110c
#
_cell.length_a   1.000
_cell.length_b   1.000
_cell.length_c   1.000
_cell.angle_alpha   90.00
_cell.angle_beta   90.00
_cell.angle_gamma   90.00
#
_symmetry.space_group_name_H-M   'P 1'
#
loop_
_entity.id
_entity.type
_entity.pdbx_description
1 polymer ?
#
loop_
_entity_poly.entity_id
_entity_poly.type
_entity_poly.pdbx_seq_one_letter_code
_entity_poly.pdbx_strand_id
1 'polypeptide(L)'
;MLLQSYRKSGMYETGIKKSELVFQNHTPDGKQSREYATLLMLNKNFSKADSFLKTNTSLIQSDNDYLLMNRYLMNKEWKSAEQVFHNNETTGGRPFKPYASIFSDYKEMPHRSAALAMSMSTIIPGTGKFYTGDWKDAIFSMLLIGASGVQSWRGFSKNGTSSVYGWVFGGLGAGLYFGNIYGSFKAAKDFNHRHENELLKKATDLFSSNL
;
A
#
# COMPACT_ATOMS: atom_id res chain seq x y z
N MET A 1 23.07 -23.26 4.04
CA MET A 1 23.09 -22.91 5.50
C MET A 1 23.44 -21.44 5.76
N LEU A 2 24.56 -20.90 5.26
CA LEU A 2 24.99 -19.52 5.60
C LEU A 2 23.97 -18.43 5.17
N LEU A 3 23.46 -18.47 3.94
CA LEU A 3 22.49 -17.46 3.45
C LEU A 3 21.18 -17.49 4.24
N GLN A 4 20.73 -18.67 4.61
CA GLN A 4 19.56 -18.86 5.47
C GLN A 4 19.74 -18.25 6.88
N SER A 5 20.96 -18.30 7.42
CA SER A 5 21.28 -17.65 8.69
C SER A 5 21.18 -16.12 8.58
N TYR A 6 21.71 -15.54 7.50
CA TYR A 6 21.55 -14.09 7.25
C TYR A 6 20.07 -13.68 7.09
N ARG A 7 19.28 -14.48 6.41
CA ARG A 7 17.84 -14.24 6.29
C ARG A 7 17.14 -14.28 7.64
N LYS A 8 17.38 -15.31 8.43
CA LYS A 8 16.76 -15.48 9.76
C LYS A 8 17.20 -14.42 10.78
N SER A 9 18.42 -13.88 10.65
CA SER A 9 18.93 -12.81 11.52
C SER A 9 18.55 -11.40 11.04
N GLY A 10 17.83 -11.26 9.92
CA GLY A 10 17.49 -9.95 9.34
C GLY A 10 18.67 -9.21 8.69
N MET A 11 19.83 -9.86 8.55
CA MET A 11 21.06 -9.27 7.98
C MET A 11 21.04 -9.39 6.44
N TYR A 12 19.99 -8.90 5.80
CA TYR A 12 19.76 -9.09 4.36
C TYR A 12 20.86 -8.50 3.49
N GLU A 13 21.25 -7.25 3.75
CA GLU A 13 22.31 -6.56 2.99
C GLU A 13 23.66 -7.28 3.08
N THR A 14 24.04 -7.73 4.29
CA THR A 14 25.26 -8.49 4.49
C THR A 14 25.21 -9.82 3.74
N GLY A 15 24.08 -10.52 3.80
CA GLY A 15 23.86 -11.75 3.08
C GLY A 15 23.99 -11.57 1.56
N ILE A 16 23.41 -10.50 1.01
CA ILE A 16 23.52 -10.15 -0.40
C ILE A 16 24.97 -9.93 -0.81
N LYS A 17 25.70 -9.05 -0.10
CA LYS A 17 27.11 -8.73 -0.39
C LYS A 17 28.00 -9.98 -0.35
N LYS A 18 27.81 -10.83 0.65
CA LYS A 18 28.56 -12.10 0.75
C LYS A 18 28.23 -13.07 -0.35
N SER A 19 26.95 -13.18 -0.76
CA SER A 19 26.54 -14.00 -1.89
C SER A 19 27.23 -13.54 -3.18
N GLU A 20 27.23 -12.26 -3.45
CA GLU A 20 27.82 -11.69 -4.67
C GLU A 20 29.31 -11.95 -4.78
N LEU A 21 30.05 -11.88 -3.66
CA LEU A 21 31.46 -12.24 -3.63
C LEU A 21 31.70 -13.72 -3.98
N VAL A 22 30.85 -14.62 -3.46
CA VAL A 22 30.96 -16.04 -3.75
C VAL A 22 30.58 -16.33 -5.19
N PHE A 23 29.53 -15.68 -5.71
CA PHE A 23 29.01 -15.92 -7.06
C PHE A 23 29.90 -15.35 -8.19
N GLN A 24 30.89 -14.51 -7.86
CA GLN A 24 31.91 -14.11 -8.83
C GLN A 24 32.73 -15.30 -9.37
N ASN A 25 32.95 -16.31 -8.51
CA ASN A 25 33.81 -17.44 -8.81
C ASN A 25 33.07 -18.79 -8.82
N HIS A 26 31.76 -18.77 -8.56
CA HIS A 26 30.94 -19.97 -8.43
C HIS A 26 29.53 -19.73 -8.91
N THR A 27 29.02 -20.59 -9.78
CA THR A 27 27.61 -20.57 -10.19
C THR A 27 26.74 -21.07 -9.04
N PRO A 28 25.77 -20.26 -8.54
CA PRO A 28 24.92 -20.69 -7.43
C PRO A 28 24.06 -21.88 -7.82
N ASP A 29 23.90 -22.82 -6.92
CA ASP A 29 22.92 -23.90 -7.04
C ASP A 29 21.47 -23.39 -6.84
N GLY A 30 20.47 -24.26 -7.05
CA GLY A 30 19.07 -23.86 -6.91
C GLY A 30 18.70 -23.38 -5.51
N LYS A 31 19.30 -23.94 -4.43
CA LYS A 31 19.06 -23.50 -3.06
C LYS A 31 19.69 -22.15 -2.77
N GLN A 32 20.91 -21.95 -3.23
CA GLN A 32 21.62 -20.68 -3.11
C GLN A 32 20.91 -19.58 -3.90
N SER A 33 20.49 -19.87 -5.10
CA SER A 33 19.73 -18.96 -5.97
C SER A 33 18.41 -18.54 -5.34
N ARG A 34 17.69 -19.48 -4.74
CA ARG A 34 16.44 -19.21 -4.05
C ARG A 34 16.66 -18.31 -2.83
N GLU A 35 17.63 -18.63 -1.97
CA GLU A 35 17.92 -17.82 -0.78
C GLU A 35 18.41 -16.42 -1.17
N TYR A 36 19.24 -16.30 -2.20
CA TYR A 36 19.72 -15.01 -2.67
C TYR A 36 18.58 -14.13 -3.23
N ALA A 37 17.73 -14.69 -4.09
CA ALA A 37 16.54 -13.98 -4.57
C ALA A 37 15.64 -13.53 -3.40
N THR A 38 15.44 -14.41 -2.41
CA THR A 38 14.68 -14.09 -1.20
C THR A 38 15.30 -12.93 -0.42
N LEU A 39 16.64 -12.93 -0.23
CA LEU A 39 17.34 -11.82 0.44
C LEU A 39 17.16 -10.50 -0.31
N LEU A 40 17.27 -10.52 -1.65
CA LEU A 40 17.03 -9.33 -2.47
C LEU A 40 15.60 -8.78 -2.29
N MET A 41 14.62 -9.67 -2.29
CA MET A 41 13.20 -9.29 -2.11
C MET A 41 12.95 -8.71 -0.71
N LEU A 42 13.44 -9.35 0.35
CA LEU A 42 13.31 -8.88 1.73
C LEU A 42 14.04 -7.56 1.97
N ASN A 43 15.14 -7.32 1.26
CA ASN A 43 15.86 -6.03 1.25
C ASN A 43 15.23 -4.99 0.30
N LYS A 44 14.06 -5.28 -0.30
CA LYS A 44 13.35 -4.43 -1.25
C LYS A 44 14.16 -4.05 -2.50
N ASN A 45 15.18 -4.82 -2.83
CA ASN A 45 15.97 -4.64 -4.05
C ASN A 45 15.32 -5.38 -5.23
N PHE A 46 14.11 -4.94 -5.60
CA PHE A 46 13.27 -5.62 -6.58
C PHE A 46 13.87 -5.62 -7.99
N SER A 47 14.53 -4.54 -8.40
CA SER A 47 15.18 -4.46 -9.72
C SER A 47 16.26 -5.52 -9.88
N LYS A 48 17.07 -5.73 -8.84
CA LYS A 48 18.13 -6.75 -8.85
C LYS A 48 17.56 -8.17 -8.77
N ALA A 49 16.49 -8.34 -7.99
CA ALA A 49 15.76 -9.60 -7.92
C ALA A 49 15.20 -10.00 -9.30
N ASP A 50 14.60 -9.04 -10.03
CA ASP A 50 14.09 -9.28 -11.38
C ASP A 50 15.18 -9.69 -12.36
N SER A 51 16.28 -8.94 -12.37
CA SER A 51 17.41 -9.24 -13.26
C SER A 51 17.97 -10.64 -12.95
N PHE A 52 18.10 -10.98 -11.67
CA PHE A 52 18.59 -12.28 -11.24
C PHE A 52 17.64 -13.41 -11.64
N LEU A 53 16.34 -13.28 -11.34
CA LEU A 53 15.34 -14.30 -11.66
C LEU A 53 15.18 -14.53 -13.17
N LYS A 54 15.37 -13.50 -14.00
CA LYS A 54 15.32 -13.62 -15.47
C LYS A 54 16.53 -14.35 -16.07
N THR A 55 17.69 -14.20 -15.46
CA THR A 55 18.95 -14.77 -16.01
C THR A 55 19.36 -16.06 -15.33
N ASN A 56 18.75 -16.43 -14.19
CA ASN A 56 19.11 -17.61 -13.44
C ASN A 56 18.56 -18.88 -14.08
N THR A 57 19.45 -19.83 -14.34
CA THR A 57 19.11 -21.14 -14.92
C THR A 57 19.15 -22.28 -13.89
N SER A 58 19.57 -22.00 -12.67
CA SER A 58 19.71 -23.01 -11.61
C SER A 58 18.41 -23.29 -10.85
N LEU A 59 17.42 -22.39 -10.98
CA LEU A 59 16.09 -22.57 -10.41
C LEU A 59 15.22 -23.39 -11.38
N ILE A 60 14.45 -24.33 -10.84
CA ILE A 60 13.37 -24.95 -11.60
C ILE A 60 12.27 -23.91 -11.87
N GLN A 61 11.58 -24.05 -13.00
CA GLN A 61 10.60 -23.05 -13.47
C GLN A 61 9.56 -22.72 -12.40
N SER A 62 9.01 -23.72 -11.72
CA SER A 62 7.99 -23.50 -10.68
C SER A 62 8.52 -22.72 -9.47
N ASP A 63 9.80 -22.88 -9.08
CA ASP A 63 10.40 -22.10 -8.01
C ASP A 63 10.67 -20.66 -8.46
N ASN A 64 11.11 -20.48 -9.70
CA ASN A 64 11.31 -19.17 -10.29
C ASN A 64 10.01 -18.38 -10.36
N ASP A 65 8.94 -19.01 -10.85
CA ASP A 65 7.61 -18.40 -10.94
C ASP A 65 7.04 -18.08 -9.56
N TYR A 66 7.25 -18.96 -8.57
CA TYR A 66 6.84 -18.70 -7.19
C TYR A 66 7.54 -17.46 -6.59
N LEU A 67 8.85 -17.34 -6.80
CA LEU A 67 9.61 -16.17 -6.35
C LEU A 67 9.20 -14.91 -7.10
N LEU A 68 8.99 -15.00 -8.41
CA LEU A 68 8.56 -13.90 -9.25
C LEU A 68 7.16 -13.38 -8.85
N MET A 69 6.20 -14.28 -8.61
CA MET A 69 4.87 -13.92 -8.11
C MET A 69 4.97 -13.16 -6.78
N ASN A 70 5.75 -13.67 -5.83
CA ASN A 70 5.92 -13.02 -4.52
C ASN A 70 6.65 -11.68 -4.63
N ARG A 71 7.62 -11.55 -5.54
CA ARG A 71 8.26 -10.28 -5.84
C ARG A 71 7.26 -9.25 -6.37
N TYR A 72 6.36 -9.65 -7.29
CA TYR A 72 5.30 -8.79 -7.78
C TYR A 72 4.35 -8.37 -6.65
N LEU A 73 3.93 -9.30 -5.78
CA LEU A 73 3.09 -8.99 -4.62
C LEU A 73 3.77 -7.98 -3.68
N MET A 74 5.04 -8.20 -3.34
CA MET A 74 5.78 -7.30 -2.44
C MET A 74 5.94 -5.88 -3.01
N ASN A 75 5.97 -5.75 -4.34
CA ASN A 75 6.02 -4.44 -5.02
C ASN A 75 4.62 -3.92 -5.41
N LYS A 76 3.55 -4.57 -4.93
CA LYS A 76 2.14 -4.19 -5.22
C LYS A 76 1.76 -4.24 -6.70
N GLU A 77 2.46 -5.05 -7.47
CA GLU A 77 2.17 -5.31 -8.88
C GLU A 77 1.14 -6.45 -9.02
N TRP A 78 -0.05 -6.23 -8.46
CA TRP A 78 -1.10 -7.24 -8.28
C TRP A 78 -1.49 -7.98 -9.55
N LYS A 79 -1.64 -7.24 -10.67
CA LYS A 79 -2.01 -7.82 -11.97
C LYS A 79 -0.95 -8.78 -12.50
N SER A 80 0.33 -8.41 -12.38
CA SER A 80 1.44 -9.24 -12.81
C SER A 80 1.57 -10.50 -11.94
N ALA A 81 1.36 -10.33 -10.62
CA ALA A 81 1.34 -11.46 -9.70
C ALA A 81 0.20 -12.44 -10.01
N GLU A 82 -1.00 -11.93 -10.26
CA GLU A 82 -2.18 -12.73 -10.62
C GLU A 82 -1.96 -13.51 -11.93
N GLN A 83 -1.33 -12.89 -12.92
CA GLN A 83 -1.01 -13.57 -14.18
C GLN A 83 -0.06 -14.76 -13.96
N VAL A 84 0.99 -14.58 -13.15
CA VAL A 84 1.89 -15.68 -12.79
C VAL A 84 1.16 -16.75 -12.00
N PHE A 85 0.29 -16.37 -11.07
CA PHE A 85 -0.53 -17.29 -10.30
C PHE A 85 -1.38 -18.19 -11.20
N HIS A 86 -2.18 -17.61 -12.11
CA HIS A 86 -3.04 -18.38 -13.01
C HIS A 86 -2.28 -19.32 -13.94
N ASN A 87 -1.10 -18.92 -14.40
CA ASN A 87 -0.26 -19.78 -15.24
C ASN A 87 0.29 -21.01 -14.49
N ASN A 88 0.33 -20.97 -13.16
CA ASN A 88 0.96 -21.98 -12.31
C ASN A 88 0.00 -22.68 -11.33
N GLU A 89 -1.29 -22.35 -11.34
CA GLU A 89 -2.28 -22.88 -10.40
C GLU A 89 -2.36 -24.43 -10.45
N THR A 90 -2.11 -25.02 -11.61
CA THR A 90 -2.16 -26.47 -11.85
C THR A 90 -0.80 -27.16 -11.74
N THR A 91 0.28 -26.42 -11.73
CA THR A 91 1.65 -26.94 -11.78
C THR A 91 2.18 -27.20 -10.35
N GLY A 92 2.10 -28.42 -9.86
CA GLY A 92 2.31 -28.90 -8.49
C GLY A 92 3.68 -28.70 -7.82
N GLY A 93 4.46 -27.65 -8.10
CA GLY A 93 5.79 -27.47 -7.51
C GLY A 93 5.85 -26.69 -6.20
N ARG A 94 5.05 -25.62 -6.07
CA ARG A 94 4.98 -24.73 -4.89
C ARG A 94 3.54 -24.50 -4.46
N PRO A 95 3.29 -24.14 -3.20
CA PRO A 95 1.94 -23.93 -2.68
C PRO A 95 1.32 -22.64 -3.21
N PHE A 96 0.95 -22.61 -4.50
CA PHE A 96 0.19 -21.51 -5.09
C PHE A 96 -1.24 -21.42 -4.54
N LYS A 97 -1.86 -22.59 -4.21
CA LYS A 97 -3.24 -22.65 -3.70
C LYS A 97 -3.57 -21.66 -2.58
N PRO A 98 -2.74 -21.47 -1.54
CA PRO A 98 -3.04 -20.51 -0.48
C PRO A 98 -3.16 -19.06 -0.97
N TYR A 99 -2.57 -18.71 -2.12
CA TYR A 99 -2.65 -17.36 -2.69
C TYR A 99 -3.98 -17.09 -3.40
N ALA A 100 -4.77 -18.12 -3.70
CA ALA A 100 -6.09 -17.95 -4.31
C ALA A 100 -6.99 -17.03 -3.48
N SER A 101 -6.98 -17.14 -2.15
CA SER A 101 -7.73 -16.25 -1.26
C SER A 101 -7.24 -14.81 -1.32
N ILE A 102 -5.93 -14.60 -1.49
CA ILE A 102 -5.34 -13.24 -1.60
C ILE A 102 -5.82 -12.56 -2.88
N PHE A 103 -5.83 -13.28 -4.01
CA PHE A 103 -6.30 -12.73 -5.28
C PHE A 103 -7.81 -12.54 -5.31
N SER A 104 -8.59 -13.42 -4.65
CA SER A 104 -10.02 -13.23 -4.44
C SER A 104 -10.28 -11.96 -3.60
N ASP A 105 -9.62 -11.84 -2.44
CA ASP A 105 -9.73 -10.67 -1.56
C ASP A 105 -9.33 -9.38 -2.31
N TYR A 106 -8.31 -9.43 -3.19
CA TYR A 106 -7.89 -8.28 -3.99
C TYR A 106 -8.97 -7.83 -4.98
N LYS A 107 -9.64 -8.78 -5.65
CA LYS A 107 -10.75 -8.48 -6.59
C LYS A 107 -11.95 -7.87 -5.88
N GLU A 108 -12.24 -8.34 -4.68
CA GLU A 108 -13.38 -7.88 -3.87
C GLU A 108 -13.04 -6.67 -3.00
N MET A 109 -11.78 -6.21 -3.03
CA MET A 109 -11.31 -5.12 -2.18
C MET A 109 -12.09 -3.83 -2.43
N PRO A 110 -12.72 -3.26 -1.40
CA PRO A 110 -13.47 -2.03 -1.54
C PRO A 110 -12.52 -0.88 -1.91
N HIS A 111 -12.86 -0.19 -2.98
CA HIS A 111 -12.09 0.98 -3.45
C HIS A 111 -12.90 2.26 -3.30
N ARG A 112 -12.31 3.30 -2.71
CA ARG A 112 -12.91 4.63 -2.56
C ARG A 112 -12.25 5.63 -3.50
N SER A 113 -13.06 6.30 -4.32
CA SER A 113 -12.57 7.34 -5.22
C SER A 113 -12.22 8.60 -4.43
N ALA A 114 -10.96 9.01 -4.49
CA ALA A 114 -10.50 10.23 -3.84
C ALA A 114 -11.13 11.49 -4.46
N ALA A 115 -11.35 11.49 -5.78
CA ALA A 115 -12.04 12.58 -6.47
C ALA A 115 -13.51 12.70 -6.02
N LEU A 116 -14.22 11.57 -5.88
CA LEU A 116 -15.59 11.56 -5.39
C LEU A 116 -15.68 12.06 -3.94
N ALA A 117 -14.79 11.59 -3.06
CA ALA A 117 -14.74 12.06 -1.66
C ALA A 117 -14.51 13.57 -1.57
N MET A 118 -13.61 14.11 -2.40
CA MET A 118 -13.34 15.54 -2.49
C MET A 118 -14.58 16.31 -2.99
N SER A 119 -15.21 15.85 -4.08
CA SER A 119 -16.39 16.50 -4.67
C SER A 119 -17.57 16.50 -3.69
N MET A 120 -17.81 15.43 -2.98
CA MET A 120 -18.85 15.35 -1.95
C MET A 120 -18.61 16.39 -0.85
N SER A 121 -17.37 16.53 -0.36
CA SER A 121 -17.02 17.50 0.68
C SER A 121 -17.01 18.96 0.19
N THR A 122 -16.92 19.18 -1.11
CA THR A 122 -17.08 20.52 -1.71
C THR A 122 -18.56 20.95 -1.68
N ILE A 123 -19.50 20.02 -1.85
CA ILE A 123 -20.93 20.35 -1.78
C ILE A 123 -21.39 20.48 -0.33
N ILE A 124 -21.11 19.47 0.49
CA ILE A 124 -21.47 19.46 1.91
C ILE A 124 -20.22 19.05 2.72
N PRO A 125 -19.67 19.96 3.55
CA PRO A 125 -18.48 19.67 4.35
C PRO A 125 -18.64 18.40 5.18
N GLY A 126 -17.62 17.52 5.15
CA GLY A 126 -17.59 16.28 5.91
C GLY A 126 -18.13 15.05 5.18
N THR A 127 -18.95 15.19 4.13
CA THR A 127 -19.59 14.04 3.45
C THR A 127 -18.59 13.11 2.78
N GLY A 128 -17.48 13.60 2.28
CA GLY A 128 -16.40 12.77 1.75
C GLY A 128 -15.74 11.87 2.80
N LYS A 129 -15.66 12.34 4.05
CA LYS A 129 -15.18 11.55 5.18
C LYS A 129 -16.21 10.48 5.61
N PHE A 130 -17.51 10.79 5.54
CA PHE A 130 -18.55 9.76 5.68
C PHE A 130 -18.42 8.65 4.65
N TYR A 131 -18.19 9.03 3.39
CA TYR A 131 -17.98 8.07 2.30
C TYR A 131 -16.80 7.13 2.56
N THR A 132 -15.76 7.57 3.27
CA THR A 132 -14.59 6.76 3.62
C THR A 132 -14.71 6.03 4.96
N GLY A 133 -15.83 6.21 5.68
CA GLY A 133 -16.07 5.60 6.98
C GLY A 133 -15.51 6.38 8.17
N ASP A 134 -14.89 7.54 7.95
CA ASP A 134 -14.33 8.40 9.00
C ASP A 134 -15.42 9.33 9.57
N TRP A 135 -16.52 8.73 10.04
CA TRP A 135 -17.72 9.45 10.44
C TRP A 135 -17.53 10.44 11.61
N LYS A 136 -16.61 10.15 12.53
CA LYS A 136 -16.28 11.03 13.65
C LYS A 136 -15.67 12.34 13.16
N ASP A 137 -14.70 12.24 12.27
CA ASP A 137 -14.05 13.40 11.66
C ASP A 137 -14.99 14.16 10.72
N ALA A 138 -15.94 13.46 10.10
CA ALA A 138 -16.97 14.07 9.28
C ALA A 138 -17.87 14.98 10.10
N ILE A 139 -18.45 14.48 11.21
CA ILE A 139 -19.30 15.25 12.11
C ILE A 139 -18.53 16.44 12.70
N PHE A 140 -17.30 16.20 13.18
CA PHE A 140 -16.47 17.27 13.75
C PHE A 140 -16.19 18.37 12.74
N SER A 141 -15.86 18.02 11.51
CA SER A 141 -15.66 18.99 10.42
C SER A 141 -16.92 19.81 10.13
N MET A 142 -18.09 19.14 10.05
CA MET A 142 -19.38 19.84 9.86
C MET A 142 -19.66 20.86 10.95
N LEU A 143 -19.49 20.45 12.21
CA LEU A 143 -19.77 21.32 13.35
C LEU A 143 -18.84 22.53 13.39
N LEU A 144 -17.54 22.36 13.17
CA LEU A 144 -16.58 23.46 13.20
C LEU A 144 -16.80 24.44 12.04
N ILE A 145 -17.01 23.93 10.83
CA ILE A 145 -17.25 24.79 9.65
C ILE A 145 -18.58 25.51 9.81
N GLY A 146 -19.63 24.80 10.23
CA GLY A 146 -20.96 25.39 10.46
C GLY A 146 -20.95 26.46 11.57
N ALA A 147 -20.30 26.18 12.70
CA ALA A 147 -20.16 27.11 13.79
C ALA A 147 -19.39 28.39 13.35
N SER A 148 -18.29 28.21 12.61
CA SER A 148 -17.51 29.34 12.06
C SER A 148 -18.35 30.19 11.10
N GLY A 149 -19.15 29.57 10.23
CA GLY A 149 -20.05 30.25 9.32
C GLY A 149 -21.12 31.05 10.04
N VAL A 150 -21.76 30.48 11.07
CA VAL A 150 -22.77 31.18 11.90
C VAL A 150 -22.15 32.38 12.62
N GLN A 151 -20.94 32.24 13.18
CA GLN A 151 -20.28 33.34 13.87
C GLN A 151 -19.86 34.45 12.89
N SER A 152 -19.37 34.10 11.72
CA SER A 152 -19.06 35.05 10.66
C SER A 152 -20.30 35.82 10.23
N TRP A 153 -21.40 35.11 9.96
CA TRP A 153 -22.68 35.73 9.60
C TRP A 153 -23.18 36.69 10.69
N ARG A 154 -23.13 36.30 11.98
CA ARG A 154 -23.51 37.20 13.11
C ARG A 154 -22.66 38.47 13.17
N GLY A 155 -21.35 38.32 12.93
CA GLY A 155 -20.44 39.47 12.89
C GLY A 155 -20.82 40.47 11.80
N PHE A 156 -21.04 39.98 10.59
CA PHE A 156 -21.44 40.82 9.46
C PHE A 156 -22.86 41.40 9.60
N SER A 157 -23.78 40.65 10.19
CA SER A 157 -25.16 41.12 10.43
C SER A 157 -25.22 42.30 11.42
N LYS A 158 -24.27 42.39 12.38
CA LYS A 158 -24.22 43.47 13.38
C LYS A 158 -23.47 44.71 12.88
N ASN A 159 -22.32 44.53 12.28
CA ASN A 159 -21.36 45.60 11.99
C ASN A 159 -21.03 45.73 10.49
N GLY A 160 -21.77 45.05 9.63
CA GLY A 160 -21.51 45.05 8.18
C GLY A 160 -20.10 44.55 7.84
N THR A 161 -19.58 45.01 6.71
CA THR A 161 -18.26 44.63 6.20
C THR A 161 -17.09 45.13 7.07
N SER A 162 -17.34 46.05 8.01
CA SER A 162 -16.34 46.57 8.96
C SER A 162 -16.12 45.65 10.17
N SER A 163 -16.85 44.52 10.26
CA SER A 163 -16.75 43.58 11.36
C SER A 163 -15.47 42.77 11.31
N VAL A 164 -14.48 43.11 12.13
CA VAL A 164 -13.26 42.29 12.33
C VAL A 164 -13.63 40.87 12.77
N TYR A 165 -14.61 40.74 13.68
CA TYR A 165 -15.13 39.46 14.15
C TYR A 165 -15.68 38.60 12.99
N GLY A 166 -16.47 39.19 12.09
CA GLY A 166 -17.01 38.51 10.90
C GLY A 166 -15.90 38.00 9.99
N TRP A 167 -14.87 38.79 9.75
CA TRP A 167 -13.74 38.41 8.92
C TRP A 167 -12.88 37.32 9.55
N VAL A 168 -12.62 37.37 10.85
CA VAL A 168 -11.85 36.34 11.57
C VAL A 168 -12.54 34.97 11.46
N PHE A 169 -13.82 34.87 11.77
CA PHE A 169 -14.57 33.65 11.68
C PHE A 169 -14.82 33.18 10.24
N GLY A 170 -14.99 34.14 9.31
CA GLY A 170 -15.08 33.83 7.87
C GLY A 170 -13.80 33.22 7.32
N GLY A 171 -12.66 33.81 7.66
CA GLY A 171 -11.35 33.27 7.28
C GLY A 171 -11.07 31.91 7.91
N LEU A 172 -11.40 31.75 9.20
CA LEU A 172 -11.28 30.45 9.88
C LEU A 172 -12.16 29.38 9.22
N GLY A 173 -13.44 29.71 8.96
CA GLY A 173 -14.38 28.81 8.30
C GLY A 173 -13.93 28.43 6.90
N ALA A 174 -13.42 29.36 6.12
CA ALA A 174 -12.84 29.08 4.79
C ALA A 174 -11.63 28.16 4.88
N GLY A 175 -10.70 28.42 5.80
CA GLY A 175 -9.53 27.55 6.01
C GLY A 175 -9.93 26.13 6.42
N LEU A 176 -10.88 25.99 7.34
CA LEU A 176 -11.43 24.68 7.75
C LEU A 176 -12.16 23.98 6.60
N TYR A 177 -12.87 24.73 5.76
CA TYR A 177 -13.57 24.18 4.61
C TYR A 177 -12.59 23.62 3.57
N PHE A 178 -11.57 24.36 3.16
CA PHE A 178 -10.56 23.86 2.23
C PHE A 178 -9.75 22.71 2.83
N GLY A 179 -9.40 22.79 4.10
CA GLY A 179 -8.76 21.71 4.83
C GLY A 179 -9.61 20.43 4.88
N ASN A 180 -10.93 20.57 5.02
CA ASN A 180 -11.85 19.43 4.99
C ASN A 180 -11.95 18.78 3.60
N ILE A 181 -11.96 19.57 2.51
CA ILE A 181 -11.96 19.05 1.14
C ILE A 181 -10.70 18.21 0.89
N TYR A 182 -9.52 18.75 1.22
CA TYR A 182 -8.24 18.03 1.12
C TYR A 182 -8.21 16.82 2.04
N GLY A 183 -8.70 16.93 3.27
CA GLY A 183 -8.78 15.82 4.23
C GLY A 183 -9.64 14.67 3.72
N SER A 184 -10.73 14.95 3.02
CA SER A 184 -11.59 13.94 2.41
C SER A 184 -10.90 13.19 1.25
N PHE A 185 -10.14 13.91 0.42
CA PHE A 185 -9.29 13.31 -0.61
C PHE A 185 -8.25 12.36 0.00
N LYS A 186 -7.58 12.81 1.06
CA LYS A 186 -6.59 12.01 1.77
C LYS A 186 -7.22 10.78 2.44
N ALA A 187 -8.36 10.94 3.09
CA ALA A 187 -9.08 9.85 3.75
C ALA A 187 -9.43 8.71 2.78
N ALA A 188 -9.84 9.02 1.55
CA ALA A 188 -10.10 8.01 0.53
C ALA A 188 -8.82 7.26 0.10
N LYS A 189 -7.71 7.98 -0.05
CA LYS A 189 -6.41 7.34 -0.33
C LYS A 189 -5.94 6.45 0.82
N ASP A 190 -6.04 6.94 2.04
CA ASP A 190 -5.64 6.20 3.24
C ASP A 190 -6.51 4.95 3.44
N PHE A 191 -7.81 5.02 3.12
CA PHE A 191 -8.70 3.87 3.10
C PHE A 191 -8.20 2.79 2.14
N ASN A 192 -7.91 3.15 0.89
CA ASN A 192 -7.41 2.22 -0.11
C ASN A 192 -6.05 1.62 0.29
N HIS A 193 -5.13 2.45 0.78
CA HIS A 193 -3.81 2.00 1.23
C HIS A 193 -3.87 1.05 2.43
N ARG A 194 -4.80 1.25 3.38
CA ARG A 194 -4.98 0.33 4.51
C ARG A 194 -5.35 -1.07 4.03
N HIS A 195 -6.36 -1.19 3.17
CA HIS A 195 -6.82 -2.49 2.64
C HIS A 195 -5.74 -3.17 1.80
N GLU A 196 -5.06 -2.40 0.94
CA GLU A 196 -3.95 -2.94 0.15
C GLU A 196 -2.79 -3.43 1.01
N ASN A 197 -2.43 -2.69 2.07
CA ASN A 197 -1.37 -3.09 3.00
C ASN A 197 -1.76 -4.32 3.83
N GLU A 198 -3.03 -4.50 4.18
CA GLU A 198 -3.53 -5.71 4.85
C GLU A 198 -3.35 -6.94 3.97
N LEU A 199 -3.70 -6.84 2.68
CA LEU A 199 -3.47 -7.91 1.71
C LEU A 199 -1.98 -8.19 1.51
N LEU A 200 -1.18 -7.14 1.38
CA LEU A 200 0.28 -7.27 1.26
C LEU A 200 0.87 -7.99 2.47
N LYS A 201 0.39 -7.66 3.68
CA LYS A 201 0.81 -8.35 4.90
C LYS A 201 0.46 -9.83 4.85
N LYS A 202 -0.79 -10.18 4.50
CA LYS A 202 -1.20 -11.60 4.32
C LYS A 202 -0.29 -12.34 3.33
N ALA A 203 0.00 -11.71 2.18
CA ALA A 203 0.88 -12.31 1.16
C ALA A 203 2.31 -12.51 1.67
N THR A 204 2.85 -11.52 2.40
CA THR A 204 4.22 -11.60 2.96
C THR A 204 4.31 -12.63 4.08
N ASP A 205 3.30 -12.73 4.94
CA ASP A 205 3.24 -13.73 6.01
C ASP A 205 3.18 -15.14 5.40
N LEU A 206 2.38 -15.32 4.34
CA LEU A 206 2.28 -16.57 3.60
C LEU A 206 3.61 -16.95 2.91
N PHE A 207 4.29 -15.99 2.29
CA PHE A 207 5.62 -16.18 1.72
C PHE A 207 6.61 -16.62 2.79
N SER A 208 6.64 -15.91 3.92
CA SER A 208 7.57 -16.18 5.03
C SER A 208 7.36 -17.54 5.67
N SER A 209 6.11 -18.03 5.73
CA SER A 209 5.78 -19.36 6.28
C SER A 209 6.23 -20.51 5.37
N ASN A 210 6.51 -20.23 4.10
CA ASN A 210 6.94 -21.23 3.10
C ASN A 210 8.47 -21.16 2.79
N LEU A 211 9.22 -20.40 3.56
CA LEU A 211 10.69 -20.27 3.46
C LEU A 211 11.39 -21.19 4.45
#